data_ac83831a5594d500065f03436ed4d066
#
_entry.id   ac83831a5594d500065f03436ed4d066
#
_cell.length_a   1.000
_cell.length_b   1.000
_cell.length_c   1.000
_cell.angle_alpha   90.00
_cell.angle_beta   90.00
_cell.angle_gamma   90.00
#
_symmetry.space_group_name_H-M   'P 1'
#
loop_
_entity.id
_entity.type
_entity.pdbx_description
1 polymer ?
#
loop_
_entity_poly.entity_id
_entity_poly.type
_entity_poly.pdbx_seq_one_letter_code
_entity_poly.pdbx_strand_id
1 'polypeptide(L)'
;MPKFGPAGNAASFSEMGYKNSLDVPDYIVKMGLDCYEYQCGRGVNIGEEKARLLGKKASAAGIGLSLHAPYYISMSSVEEEKRKNSVNYILASARAVNAMGGNRIVVHTGSCGKISREEALALAKDTMH
;
A
#
# COMPACT_ATOMS: atom_id res chain seq x y z
N MET A 1 -17.16 5.94 -13.84
CA MET A 1 -16.00 6.60 -14.47
C MET A 1 -14.71 6.00 -13.95
N PRO A 2 -13.76 5.63 -14.80
CA PRO A 2 -12.44 5.23 -14.35
C PRO A 2 -11.72 6.38 -13.66
N LYS A 3 -10.91 6.05 -12.65
CA LYS A 3 -10.10 7.02 -11.91
C LYS A 3 -8.62 6.79 -12.20
N PHE A 4 -7.87 7.84 -12.37
CA PHE A 4 -6.45 7.78 -12.70
C PHE A 4 -5.62 8.47 -11.62
N GLY A 5 -4.46 7.90 -11.33
CA GLY A 5 -3.54 8.46 -10.34
C GLY A 5 -2.26 7.64 -10.23
N PRO A 6 -1.20 8.21 -9.64
CA PRO A 6 0.07 7.53 -9.49
C PRO A 6 0.09 6.56 -8.31
N ALA A 7 1.00 5.60 -8.41
CA ALA A 7 1.43 4.77 -7.29
C ALA A 7 2.76 5.32 -6.76
N GLY A 8 2.72 5.94 -5.59
CA GLY A 8 3.85 6.64 -5.01
C GLY A 8 4.09 8.03 -5.63
N ASN A 9 5.15 8.68 -5.18
CA ASN A 9 5.49 10.02 -5.60
C ASN A 9 6.38 9.99 -6.85
N ALA A 10 5.96 10.69 -7.90
CA ALA A 10 6.79 10.94 -9.07
C ALA A 10 7.84 12.03 -8.76
N ALA A 11 8.88 12.16 -9.63
CA ALA A 11 9.89 13.20 -9.50
C ALA A 11 9.27 14.61 -9.44
N SER A 12 8.23 14.86 -10.23
CA SER A 12 7.49 16.12 -10.24
C SER A 12 6.92 16.54 -8.88
N PHE A 13 6.64 15.61 -7.99
CA PHE A 13 6.18 15.92 -6.63
C PHE A 13 7.22 16.78 -5.88
N SER A 14 8.47 16.33 -5.86
CA SER A 14 9.55 17.08 -5.21
C SER A 14 9.97 18.31 -6.01
N GLU A 15 9.98 18.25 -7.32
CA GLU A 15 10.27 19.39 -8.21
C GLU A 15 9.28 20.54 -8.03
N MET A 16 8.03 20.23 -7.74
CA MET A 16 6.99 21.22 -7.44
C MET A 16 7.04 21.73 -5.99
N GLY A 17 8.02 21.32 -5.20
CA GLY A 17 8.26 21.79 -3.83
C GLY A 17 7.51 21.02 -2.74
N TYR A 18 6.79 19.96 -3.07
CA TYR A 18 6.13 19.11 -2.08
C TYR A 18 7.13 18.16 -1.41
N LYS A 19 6.96 17.91 -0.11
CA LYS A 19 7.90 17.10 0.68
C LYS A 19 7.23 16.06 1.57
N ASN A 20 6.01 16.33 2.01
CA ASN A 20 5.32 15.52 3.01
C ASN A 20 4.19 14.70 2.37
N SER A 21 3.92 13.51 2.91
CA SER A 21 2.77 12.69 2.48
C SER A 21 1.44 13.47 2.59
N LEU A 22 1.32 14.40 3.54
CA LEU A 22 0.14 15.25 3.68
C LEU A 22 -0.03 16.28 2.55
N ASP A 23 1.00 16.49 1.73
CA ASP A 23 0.93 17.35 0.55
C ASP A 23 0.39 16.61 -0.69
N VAL A 24 0.30 15.28 -0.62
CA VAL A 24 -0.13 14.44 -1.75
C VAL A 24 -1.50 14.83 -2.30
N PRO A 25 -2.55 15.07 -1.50
CA PRO A 25 -3.84 15.45 -2.07
C PRO A 25 -3.78 16.72 -2.90
N ASP A 26 -3.04 17.74 -2.45
CA ASP A 26 -2.88 19.00 -3.17
C ASP A 26 -2.13 18.77 -4.49
N TYR A 27 -1.09 17.94 -4.48
CA TYR A 27 -0.36 17.54 -5.67
C TYR A 27 -1.26 16.83 -6.70
N ILE A 28 -2.06 15.85 -6.24
CA ILE A 28 -2.97 15.10 -7.12
C ILE A 28 -4.01 16.01 -7.77
N VAL A 29 -4.59 16.92 -6.99
CA VAL A 29 -5.52 17.93 -7.52
C VAL A 29 -4.84 18.82 -8.58
N LYS A 30 -3.63 19.30 -8.29
CA LYS A 30 -2.87 20.16 -9.21
C LYS A 30 -2.51 19.45 -10.51
N MET A 31 -2.29 18.14 -10.47
CA MET A 31 -2.03 17.32 -11.65
C MET A 31 -3.31 16.93 -12.41
N GLY A 32 -4.49 17.28 -11.92
CA GLY A 32 -5.76 16.91 -12.52
C GLY A 32 -6.07 15.42 -12.45
N LEU A 33 -5.61 14.76 -11.37
CA LEU A 33 -5.77 13.32 -11.15
C LEU A 33 -6.81 13.04 -10.05
N ASP A 34 -7.26 11.77 -9.96
CA ASP A 34 -8.42 11.39 -9.16
C ASP A 34 -8.09 10.56 -7.93
N CYS A 35 -6.94 9.89 -7.93
CA CYS A 35 -6.59 8.94 -6.88
C CYS A 35 -5.08 8.82 -6.70
N TYR A 36 -4.71 8.19 -5.58
CA TYR A 36 -3.32 7.95 -5.23
C TYR A 36 -3.18 6.61 -4.51
N GLU A 37 -2.16 5.85 -4.86
CA GLU A 37 -1.78 4.64 -4.16
C GLU A 37 -0.57 4.91 -3.26
N TYR A 38 -0.79 4.84 -1.94
CA TYR A 38 0.29 5.01 -0.96
C TYR A 38 1.24 3.81 -0.99
N GLN A 39 2.53 4.06 -1.17
CA GLN A 39 3.55 3.00 -1.23
C GLN A 39 4.21 2.80 0.13
N CYS A 40 4.07 1.61 0.71
CA CYS A 40 4.71 1.27 1.98
C CYS A 40 6.20 0.93 1.83
N GLY A 41 6.64 0.49 0.65
CA GLY A 41 8.03 0.14 0.40
C GLY A 41 8.53 -0.97 1.32
N ARG A 42 9.38 -0.62 2.27
CA ARG A 42 10.00 -1.56 3.21
C ARG A 42 9.21 -1.81 4.49
N GLY A 43 8.12 -1.11 4.71
CA GLY A 43 7.30 -1.29 5.90
C GLY A 43 6.18 -0.26 5.99
N VAL A 44 5.22 -0.50 6.87
CA VAL A 44 4.13 0.43 7.14
C VAL A 44 4.61 1.46 8.15
N ASN A 45 5.21 2.55 7.68
CA ASN A 45 5.85 3.57 8.51
C ASN A 45 4.95 4.77 8.81
N ILE A 46 3.79 4.86 8.17
CA ILE A 46 2.84 5.92 8.47
C ILE A 46 2.11 5.64 9.78
N GLY A 47 2.21 6.56 10.74
CA GLY A 47 1.47 6.47 11.98
C GLY A 47 -0.03 6.68 11.77
N GLU A 48 -0.84 6.15 12.67
CA GLU A 48 -2.31 6.18 12.56
C GLU A 48 -2.85 7.61 12.46
N GLU A 49 -2.34 8.53 13.27
CA GLU A 49 -2.77 9.92 13.26
C GLU A 49 -2.49 10.59 11.90
N LYS A 50 -1.28 10.40 11.38
CA LYS A 50 -0.91 10.93 10.07
C LYS A 50 -1.73 10.31 8.95
N ALA A 51 -2.02 9.01 9.03
CA ALA A 51 -2.88 8.32 8.08
C ALA A 51 -4.30 8.91 8.10
N ARG A 52 -4.87 9.18 9.26
CA ARG A 52 -6.17 9.84 9.40
C ARG A 52 -6.19 11.25 8.81
N LEU A 53 -5.13 12.04 9.06
CA LEU A 53 -5.00 13.39 8.49
C LEU A 53 -4.90 13.35 6.97
N LEU A 54 -4.10 12.43 6.42
CA LEU A 54 -4.01 12.22 4.98
C LEU A 54 -5.38 11.87 4.39
N GLY A 55 -6.10 10.96 5.04
CA GLY A 55 -7.45 10.56 4.63
C GLY A 55 -8.45 11.72 4.63
N LYS A 56 -8.42 12.56 5.66
CA LYS A 56 -9.27 13.76 5.73
C LYS A 56 -8.98 14.75 4.60
N LYS A 57 -7.70 15.03 4.35
CA LYS A 57 -7.30 15.93 3.25
C LYS A 57 -7.67 15.36 1.89
N ALA A 58 -7.46 14.08 1.66
CA ALA A 58 -7.82 13.41 0.42
C ALA A 58 -9.34 13.43 0.19
N SER A 59 -10.12 13.11 1.22
CA SER A 59 -11.58 13.13 1.16
C SER A 59 -12.12 14.53 0.85
N ALA A 60 -11.58 15.56 1.52
CA ALA A 60 -11.96 16.96 1.25
C ALA A 60 -11.65 17.40 -0.18
N ALA A 61 -10.60 16.85 -0.78
CA ALA A 61 -10.18 17.12 -2.15
C ALA A 61 -10.85 16.20 -3.20
N GLY A 62 -11.66 15.24 -2.77
CA GLY A 62 -12.28 14.24 -3.65
C GLY A 62 -11.30 13.19 -4.21
N ILE A 63 -10.15 12.99 -3.57
CA ILE A 63 -9.11 12.05 -3.99
C ILE A 63 -9.30 10.69 -3.33
N GLY A 64 -9.39 9.63 -4.14
CA GLY A 64 -9.43 8.25 -3.66
C GLY A 64 -8.05 7.77 -3.22
N LEU A 65 -7.99 7.02 -2.10
CA LEU A 65 -6.75 6.42 -1.61
C LEU A 65 -6.82 4.90 -1.63
N SER A 66 -5.73 4.29 -2.06
CA SER A 66 -5.42 2.88 -1.86
C SER A 66 -4.01 2.76 -1.28
N LEU A 67 -3.61 1.55 -0.90
CA LEU A 67 -2.30 1.32 -0.30
C LEU A 67 -1.65 0.10 -0.91
N HIS A 68 -0.39 0.25 -1.32
CA HIS A 68 0.46 -0.87 -1.72
C HIS A 68 1.23 -1.36 -0.50
N ALA A 69 0.98 -2.62 -0.12
CA ALA A 69 1.63 -3.25 1.03
C ALA A 69 3.14 -3.39 0.82
N PRO A 70 3.92 -3.58 1.90
CA PRO A 70 5.37 -3.77 1.80
C PRO A 70 5.75 -4.93 0.88
N TYR A 71 6.86 -4.79 0.15
CA TYR A 71 7.32 -5.82 -0.80
C TYR A 71 8.01 -7.01 -0.14
N TYR A 72 8.23 -6.99 1.17
CA TYR A 72 8.77 -8.12 1.92
C TYR A 72 7.77 -9.26 2.16
N ILE A 73 6.51 -9.07 1.77
CA ILE A 73 5.49 -10.10 1.93
C ILE A 73 5.82 -11.31 1.07
N SER A 74 5.84 -12.49 1.70
CA SER A 74 6.03 -13.77 1.03
C SER A 74 5.17 -14.84 1.71
N MET A 75 3.95 -14.99 1.22
CA MET A 75 2.97 -15.96 1.75
C MET A 75 3.30 -17.38 1.33
N SER A 76 4.14 -17.56 0.33
CA SER A 76 4.61 -18.83 -0.21
C SER A 76 5.99 -19.27 0.32
N SER A 77 6.57 -18.55 1.26
CA SER A 77 7.88 -18.90 1.83
C SER A 77 7.84 -20.27 2.52
N VAL A 78 8.87 -21.08 2.33
CA VAL A 78 9.06 -22.33 3.09
C VAL A 78 9.33 -22.08 4.57
N GLU A 79 9.81 -20.88 4.92
CA GLU A 79 10.05 -20.47 6.30
C GLU A 79 8.74 -19.97 6.93
N GLU A 80 8.23 -20.72 7.91
CA GLU A 80 6.97 -20.39 8.60
C GLU A 80 7.00 -18.99 9.23
N GLU A 81 8.13 -18.59 9.80
CA GLU A 81 8.28 -17.27 10.41
C GLU A 81 8.10 -16.14 9.39
N LYS A 82 8.63 -16.30 8.18
CA LYS A 82 8.41 -15.33 7.09
C LYS A 82 6.95 -15.24 6.67
N ARG A 83 6.24 -16.37 6.64
CA ARG A 83 4.80 -16.37 6.37
C ARG A 83 4.02 -15.65 7.46
N LYS A 84 4.34 -15.89 8.74
CA LYS A 84 3.72 -15.20 9.88
C LYS A 84 3.98 -13.69 9.83
N ASN A 85 5.21 -13.28 9.54
CA ASN A 85 5.55 -11.87 9.37
C ASN A 85 4.82 -11.24 8.20
N SER A 86 4.60 -11.98 7.12
CA SER A 86 3.82 -11.53 5.97
C SER A 86 2.37 -11.21 6.36
N VAL A 87 1.74 -12.04 7.18
CA VAL A 87 0.40 -11.76 7.73
C VAL A 87 0.39 -10.48 8.55
N ASN A 88 1.41 -10.27 9.40
CA ASN A 88 1.54 -9.06 10.20
C ASN A 88 1.66 -7.80 9.32
N TYR A 89 2.43 -7.85 8.23
CA TYR A 89 2.52 -6.75 7.25
C TYR A 89 1.18 -6.45 6.59
N ILE A 90 0.41 -7.48 6.24
CA ILE A 90 -0.93 -7.30 5.66
C ILE A 90 -1.89 -6.66 6.67
N LEU A 91 -1.89 -7.12 7.91
CA LEU A 91 -2.71 -6.54 8.97
C LEU A 91 -2.35 -5.08 9.25
N ALA A 92 -1.06 -4.76 9.29
CA ALA A 92 -0.60 -3.38 9.44
C ALA A 92 -1.04 -2.50 8.25
N SER A 93 -0.95 -3.03 7.04
CA SER A 93 -1.41 -2.36 5.82
C SER A 93 -2.92 -2.11 5.84
N ALA A 94 -3.70 -3.09 6.29
CA ALA A 94 -5.15 -2.98 6.42
C ALA A 94 -5.55 -1.90 7.45
N ARG A 95 -4.86 -1.85 8.58
CA ARG A 95 -5.08 -0.80 9.59
C ARG A 95 -4.74 0.59 9.03
N ALA A 96 -3.61 0.71 8.33
CA ALA A 96 -3.20 1.99 7.74
C ALA A 96 -4.19 2.49 6.68
N VAL A 97 -4.59 1.64 5.74
CA VAL A 97 -5.55 2.03 4.70
C VAL A 97 -6.92 2.37 5.29
N ASN A 98 -7.35 1.65 6.30
CA ASN A 98 -8.59 1.96 7.01
C ASN A 98 -8.52 3.34 7.69
N ALA A 99 -7.40 3.65 8.35
CA ALA A 99 -7.18 4.97 8.94
C ALA A 99 -7.18 6.10 7.90
N MET A 100 -6.67 5.83 6.68
CA MET A 100 -6.73 6.75 5.53
C MET A 100 -8.13 6.90 4.93
N GLY A 101 -9.11 6.11 5.35
CA GLY A 101 -10.43 6.07 4.71
C GLY A 101 -10.45 5.37 3.36
N GLY A 102 -9.38 4.65 3.01
CA GLY A 102 -9.34 3.78 1.84
C GLY A 102 -9.92 2.40 2.14
N ASN A 103 -10.19 1.64 1.08
CA ASN A 103 -10.80 0.31 1.18
C ASN A 103 -10.07 -0.77 0.38
N ARG A 104 -8.87 -0.48 -0.09
CA ARG A 104 -8.13 -1.38 -0.97
C ARG A 104 -6.65 -1.40 -0.64
N ILE A 105 -6.10 -2.60 -0.51
CA ILE A 105 -4.66 -2.85 -0.45
C ILE A 105 -4.24 -3.71 -1.63
N VAL A 106 -3.06 -3.44 -2.17
CA VAL A 106 -2.39 -4.26 -3.19
C VAL A 106 -1.30 -5.07 -2.50
N VAL A 107 -1.33 -6.38 -2.67
CA VAL A 107 -0.41 -7.32 -2.03
C VAL A 107 0.25 -8.19 -3.08
N HIS A 108 1.58 -8.19 -3.14
CA HIS A 108 2.35 -9.20 -3.85
C HIS A 108 2.51 -10.40 -2.93
N THR A 109 1.90 -11.52 -3.29
CA THR A 109 1.78 -12.68 -2.40
C THR A 109 3.05 -13.51 -2.25
N GLY A 110 4.03 -13.31 -3.10
CA GLY A 110 5.31 -14.02 -3.06
C GLY A 110 5.69 -14.65 -4.40
N SER A 111 6.72 -15.46 -4.37
CA SER A 111 7.26 -16.17 -5.53
C SER A 111 7.47 -17.66 -5.21
N CYS A 112 7.70 -18.48 -6.24
CA CYS A 112 8.00 -19.91 -6.05
C CYS A 112 9.38 -20.15 -5.41
N GLY A 113 10.33 -19.21 -5.56
CA GLY A 113 11.69 -19.43 -5.09
C GLY A 113 12.29 -20.71 -5.72
N LYS A 114 12.68 -21.64 -4.86
CA LYS A 114 13.28 -22.93 -5.27
C LYS A 114 12.32 -24.11 -5.24
N ILE A 115 11.06 -23.91 -4.89
CA ILE A 115 10.04 -24.96 -4.84
C ILE A 115 9.15 -24.93 -6.09
N SER A 116 8.34 -25.98 -6.29
CA SER A 116 7.41 -26.01 -7.39
C SER A 116 6.31 -24.93 -7.27
N ARG A 117 5.68 -24.62 -8.40
CA ARG A 117 4.58 -23.65 -8.42
C ARG A 117 3.37 -24.14 -7.61
N GLU A 118 3.11 -25.43 -7.67
CA GLU A 118 2.02 -26.09 -6.93
C GLU A 118 2.25 -25.99 -5.42
N GLU A 119 3.47 -26.28 -4.96
CA GLU A 119 3.85 -26.16 -3.54
C GLU A 119 3.76 -24.72 -3.06
N ALA A 120 4.29 -23.76 -3.84
CA ALA A 120 4.21 -22.34 -3.51
C ALA A 120 2.76 -21.86 -3.41
N LEU A 121 1.91 -22.28 -4.33
CA LEU A 121 0.48 -21.95 -4.32
C LEU A 121 -0.23 -22.53 -3.09
N ALA A 122 0.08 -23.78 -2.73
CA ALA A 122 -0.48 -24.42 -1.53
C ALA A 122 -0.11 -23.67 -0.25
N LEU A 123 1.18 -23.29 -0.11
CA LEU A 123 1.66 -22.50 1.02
C LEU A 123 0.99 -21.12 1.09
N ALA A 124 0.88 -20.44 -0.03
CA ALA A 124 0.24 -19.13 -0.08
C ALA A 124 -1.25 -19.20 0.31
N LYS A 125 -1.98 -20.19 -0.19
CA LYS A 125 -3.38 -20.43 0.19
C LYS A 125 -3.54 -20.69 1.68
N ASP A 126 -2.69 -21.57 2.25
CA ASP A 126 -2.68 -21.87 3.68
C ASP A 126 -2.42 -20.61 4.52
N THR A 127 -1.46 -19.81 4.11
CA THR A 127 -1.12 -18.55 4.80
C THR A 127 -2.25 -17.51 4.75
N MET A 128 -3.05 -17.50 3.69
CA MET A 128 -4.18 -16.57 3.52
C MET A 128 -5.42 -16.97 4.35
N HIS A 129 -5.52 -18.18 4.79
CA HIS A 129 -6.61 -18.66 5.63
C HIS A 129 -6.37 -18.37 7.11
#